data_e7ddd7f5f5616445e83b6e53f0cd631d
#
_entry.id   e7ddd7f5f5616445e83b6e53f0cd631d
#
_cell.length_a   1.000
_cell.length_b   1.000
_cell.length_c   1.000
_cell.angle_alpha   90.00
_cell.angle_beta   90.00
_cell.angle_gamma   90.00
#
_symmetry.space_group_name_H-M   'P 1'
#
loop_
_entity.id
_entity.type
_entity.pdbx_description
1 polymer ?
#
loop_
_entity_poly.entity_id
_entity_poly.type
_entity_poly.pdbx_seq_one_letter_code
_entity_poly.pdbx_strand_id
1 'polypeptide(L)'
;MKTVITYGTYDLLHQGHINLLRRAKELGDYLIVGVTNDSFDRDRGKLNVRNNVLERVEAVKATGYADKIIIEDYVGQKIDDIQKYNVDIFAIGSDWEGKFDYLNEFCKVVYLPRTQGISSTMLRNESQDVVKVGIIGCGRVADRFPSEASIVSGVDVVAAYDIDETKGQNYVLKHKNVISCKNVEDLYKLVDAVYIATPHLSHYHDIKDAILAHNHVLCETPLVLEKTQAQELYQLAEDSGVILMEANKTAHCPAFNHLMVIIKSGLIGDVVDIEASLSQLLDKNGREFDPKQAGGSMYEEGSYPLLPIIKLMGINYENLNLYSRMENGIDVYTRGVFHYPKATCSFKVGLGVKTEGCLVISGTKGYAYVPAPWWKTDYFELRYENQNDNKKYFYKWDGFGLRYEIQEFISCIVNKRFSSARLRRKESVCMAQVMEQFTERKNFFEI
;
A
#
# COMPACT_ATOMS: atom_id res chain seq x y z
N MET A 1 19.95 34.95 -19.92
CA MET A 1 18.60 34.36 -19.97
C MET A 1 18.48 33.44 -18.76
N LYS A 2 17.56 33.73 -17.86
CA LYS A 2 17.39 32.99 -16.61
C LYS A 2 16.39 31.86 -16.84
N THR A 3 16.84 30.63 -16.66
CA THR A 3 16.06 29.41 -16.94
C THR A 3 15.40 28.89 -15.65
N VAL A 4 14.10 28.71 -15.69
CA VAL A 4 13.30 28.15 -14.60
C VAL A 4 12.76 26.78 -15.01
N ILE A 5 12.74 25.81 -14.08
CA ILE A 5 12.08 24.52 -14.30
C ILE A 5 11.07 24.24 -13.20
N THR A 6 9.94 23.65 -13.57
CA THR A 6 8.92 23.18 -12.63
C THR A 6 8.40 21.81 -13.08
N TYR A 7 7.89 21.02 -12.13
CA TYR A 7 7.37 19.67 -12.41
C TYR A 7 5.98 19.48 -11.79
N GLY A 8 5.17 18.68 -12.45
CA GLY A 8 3.86 18.31 -11.93
C GLY A 8 3.14 17.30 -12.80
N THR A 9 2.13 16.66 -12.23
CA THR A 9 1.23 15.78 -12.99
C THR A 9 0.32 16.59 -13.91
N TYR A 10 -0.14 17.77 -13.48
CA TYR A 10 -1.05 18.67 -14.20
C TYR A 10 -2.36 18.00 -14.65
N ASP A 11 -2.82 17.00 -13.90
CA ASP A 11 -4.09 16.33 -14.17
C ASP A 11 -5.27 17.26 -13.86
N LEU A 12 -6.31 17.25 -14.74
CA LEU A 12 -7.44 18.17 -14.63
C LEU A 12 -6.95 19.62 -14.42
N LEU A 13 -6.18 20.14 -15.37
CA LEU A 13 -5.55 21.45 -15.26
C LEU A 13 -6.55 22.51 -14.74
N HIS A 14 -6.24 23.12 -13.60
CA HIS A 14 -7.11 24.06 -12.91
C HIS A 14 -6.37 25.35 -12.55
N GLN A 15 -7.10 26.34 -12.02
CA GLN A 15 -6.56 27.67 -11.72
C GLN A 15 -5.33 27.61 -10.79
N GLY A 16 -5.24 26.64 -9.87
CA GLY A 16 -4.06 26.44 -9.02
C GLY A 16 -2.81 26.08 -9.82
N HIS A 17 -2.93 25.21 -10.82
CA HIS A 17 -1.83 24.88 -11.74
C HIS A 17 -1.46 26.08 -12.61
N ILE A 18 -2.44 26.79 -13.15
CA ILE A 18 -2.23 27.99 -13.99
C ILE A 18 -1.47 29.06 -13.17
N ASN A 19 -1.87 29.31 -11.94
CA ASN A 19 -1.20 30.26 -11.05
C ASN A 19 0.24 29.83 -10.72
N LEU A 20 0.48 28.53 -10.52
CA LEU A 20 1.83 27.98 -10.32
C LEU A 20 2.71 28.25 -11.54
N LEU A 21 2.22 27.91 -12.75
CA LEU A 21 2.96 28.12 -13.99
C LEU A 21 3.25 29.61 -14.23
N ARG A 22 2.26 30.48 -14.02
CA ARG A 22 2.45 31.93 -14.15
C ARG A 22 3.53 32.43 -13.18
N ARG A 23 3.45 32.08 -11.90
CA ARG A 23 4.43 32.49 -10.89
C ARG A 23 5.82 31.92 -11.16
N ALA A 24 5.91 30.68 -11.66
CA ALA A 24 7.17 30.09 -12.09
C ALA A 24 7.77 30.85 -13.27
N LYS A 25 6.95 31.25 -14.25
CA LYS A 25 7.39 32.05 -15.41
C LYS A 25 7.90 33.44 -14.98
N GLU A 26 7.30 34.05 -13.97
CA GLU A 26 7.71 35.36 -13.43
C GLU A 26 9.10 35.34 -12.76
N LEU A 27 9.66 34.14 -12.43
CA LEU A 27 10.98 34.01 -11.83
C LEU A 27 12.14 34.10 -12.82
N GLY A 28 11.88 33.96 -14.14
CA GLY A 28 12.91 33.99 -15.16
C GLY A 28 12.40 34.20 -16.57
N ASP A 29 13.32 34.17 -17.53
CA ASP A 29 13.05 34.47 -18.93
C ASP A 29 12.50 33.26 -19.69
N TYR A 30 12.90 32.05 -19.28
CA TYR A 30 12.59 30.79 -19.95
C TYR A 30 12.07 29.77 -18.96
N LEU A 31 10.85 29.25 -19.16
CA LEU A 31 10.22 28.25 -18.31
C LEU A 31 10.15 26.90 -18.99
N ILE A 32 10.79 25.91 -18.34
CA ILE A 32 10.67 24.49 -18.69
C ILE A 32 9.64 23.85 -17.76
N VAL A 33 8.66 23.13 -18.32
CA VAL A 33 7.64 22.43 -17.55
C VAL A 33 7.77 20.93 -17.76
N GLY A 34 8.11 20.20 -16.71
CA GLY A 34 8.13 18.73 -16.69
C GLY A 34 6.74 18.20 -16.37
N VAL A 35 6.13 17.46 -17.29
CA VAL A 35 4.88 16.75 -17.11
C VAL A 35 5.18 15.28 -16.79
N THR A 36 4.71 14.79 -15.65
CA THR A 36 5.00 13.42 -15.21
C THR A 36 4.31 12.39 -16.13
N ASN A 37 5.03 11.36 -16.59
CA ASN A 37 4.46 10.29 -17.41
C ASN A 37 3.44 9.45 -16.63
N ASP A 38 2.48 8.84 -17.34
CA ASP A 38 1.43 8.00 -16.76
C ASP A 38 1.98 6.75 -16.04
N SER A 39 3.05 6.14 -16.58
CA SER A 39 3.74 5.03 -15.92
C SER A 39 4.43 5.48 -14.63
N PHE A 40 5.11 6.61 -14.67
CA PHE A 40 5.84 7.16 -13.53
C PHE A 40 4.89 7.72 -12.46
N ASP A 41 3.76 8.33 -12.83
CA ASP A 41 2.69 8.70 -11.89
C ASP A 41 2.15 7.46 -11.15
N ARG A 42 1.93 6.34 -11.88
CA ARG A 42 1.51 5.06 -11.30
C ARG A 42 2.55 4.48 -10.34
N ASP A 43 3.82 4.50 -10.72
CA ASP A 43 4.93 4.01 -9.90
C ASP A 43 5.10 4.82 -8.61
N ARG A 44 4.74 6.10 -8.65
CA ARG A 44 4.71 7.01 -7.49
C ARG A 44 3.42 6.96 -6.67
N GLY A 45 2.49 6.07 -7.04
CA GLY A 45 1.24 5.88 -6.32
C GLY A 45 0.11 6.84 -6.72
N LYS A 46 0.23 7.58 -7.83
CA LYS A 46 -0.88 8.38 -8.39
C LYS A 46 -1.65 7.56 -9.42
N LEU A 47 -2.60 6.75 -8.97
CA LEU A 47 -3.36 5.83 -9.82
C LEU A 47 -4.62 6.44 -10.44
N ASN A 48 -5.06 7.61 -9.97
CA ASN A 48 -6.31 8.27 -10.37
C ASN A 48 -6.07 9.49 -11.26
N VAL A 49 -5.03 9.46 -12.07
CA VAL A 49 -4.80 10.47 -13.12
C VAL A 49 -5.83 10.19 -14.24
N ARG A 50 -6.67 11.17 -14.55
CA ARG A 50 -7.76 11.04 -15.55
C ARG A 50 -7.28 11.27 -16.97
N ASN A 51 -6.58 12.36 -17.15
CA ASN A 51 -6.05 12.73 -18.44
C ASN A 51 -4.74 11.99 -18.70
N ASN A 52 -4.59 11.36 -19.85
CA ASN A 52 -3.32 10.76 -20.23
C ASN A 52 -2.23 11.84 -20.40
N VAL A 53 -0.97 11.44 -20.44
CA VAL A 53 0.16 12.38 -20.49
C VAL A 53 0.08 13.35 -21.68
N LEU A 54 -0.43 12.91 -22.85
CA LEU A 54 -0.56 13.76 -24.02
C LEU A 54 -1.61 14.85 -23.81
N GLU A 55 -2.77 14.51 -23.23
CA GLU A 55 -3.82 15.49 -22.89
C GLU A 55 -3.31 16.51 -21.88
N ARG A 56 -2.52 16.07 -20.89
CA ARG A 56 -1.93 16.96 -19.88
C ARG A 56 -0.87 17.88 -20.47
N VAL A 57 -0.05 17.39 -21.38
CA VAL A 57 0.92 18.20 -22.14
C VAL A 57 0.21 19.27 -22.96
N GLU A 58 -0.84 18.92 -23.70
CA GLU A 58 -1.61 19.89 -24.48
C GLU A 58 -2.31 20.93 -23.59
N ALA A 59 -2.83 20.52 -22.44
CA ALA A 59 -3.42 21.44 -21.47
C ALA A 59 -2.38 22.44 -20.92
N VAL A 60 -1.18 21.98 -20.56
CA VAL A 60 -0.08 22.85 -20.11
C VAL A 60 0.34 23.80 -21.25
N LYS A 61 0.48 23.31 -22.47
CA LYS A 61 0.83 24.10 -23.64
C LYS A 61 -0.20 25.20 -23.91
N ALA A 62 -1.48 24.90 -23.76
CA ALA A 62 -2.58 25.85 -23.97
C ALA A 62 -2.55 27.03 -22.96
N THR A 63 -1.86 26.90 -21.81
CA THR A 63 -1.72 28.01 -20.85
C THR A 63 -0.83 29.14 -21.36
N GLY A 64 0.05 28.85 -22.31
CA GLY A 64 1.00 29.81 -22.89
C GLY A 64 2.16 30.21 -21.99
N TYR A 65 2.29 29.61 -20.79
CA TYR A 65 3.38 29.95 -19.86
C TYR A 65 4.65 29.14 -20.11
N ALA A 66 4.55 27.90 -20.62
CA ALA A 66 5.69 27.02 -20.86
C ALA A 66 6.39 27.36 -22.16
N ASP A 67 7.68 27.72 -22.12
CA ASP A 67 8.53 27.88 -23.32
C ASP A 67 9.00 26.50 -23.82
N LYS A 68 9.14 25.53 -22.93
CA LYS A 68 9.47 24.14 -23.24
C LYS A 68 8.71 23.19 -22.32
N ILE A 69 8.23 22.08 -22.90
CA ILE A 69 7.63 20.98 -22.12
C ILE A 69 8.49 19.74 -22.30
N ILE A 70 8.74 19.04 -21.20
CA ILE A 70 9.47 17.78 -21.15
C ILE A 70 8.63 16.74 -20.39
N ILE A 71 8.92 15.47 -20.59
CA ILE A 71 8.26 14.38 -19.86
C ILE A 71 9.16 13.91 -18.75
N GLU A 72 8.59 13.73 -17.56
CA GLU A 72 9.28 13.13 -16.41
C GLU A 72 9.00 11.64 -16.37
N ASP A 73 10.03 10.81 -16.60
CA ASP A 73 9.91 9.36 -16.77
C ASP A 73 10.56 8.54 -15.64
N TYR A 74 11.48 9.13 -14.84
CA TYR A 74 12.24 8.37 -13.85
C TYR A 74 12.66 9.21 -12.63
N VAL A 75 12.95 8.48 -11.54
CA VAL A 75 13.47 9.09 -10.30
C VAL A 75 14.88 9.61 -10.52
N GLY A 76 15.13 10.88 -10.15
CA GLY A 76 16.44 11.53 -10.35
C GLY A 76 16.51 12.42 -11.60
N GLN A 77 15.57 12.30 -12.53
CA GLN A 77 15.55 13.10 -13.77
C GLN A 77 15.65 14.63 -13.51
N LYS A 78 15.15 15.09 -12.37
CA LYS A 78 15.25 16.51 -12.01
C LYS A 78 16.68 17.03 -11.97
N ILE A 79 17.60 16.23 -11.47
CA ILE A 79 19.05 16.58 -11.42
C ILE A 79 19.60 16.60 -12.84
N ASP A 80 19.31 15.55 -13.63
CA ASP A 80 19.79 15.42 -15.00
C ASP A 80 19.27 16.60 -15.87
N ASP A 81 18.00 16.95 -15.71
CA ASP A 81 17.39 18.07 -16.47
C ASP A 81 17.94 19.43 -16.01
N ILE A 82 18.17 19.64 -14.70
CA ILE A 82 18.77 20.87 -14.18
C ILE A 82 20.15 21.06 -14.82
N GLN A 83 20.98 20.03 -14.86
CA GLN A 83 22.31 20.08 -15.47
C GLN A 83 22.23 20.24 -17.00
N LYS A 84 21.39 19.45 -17.66
CA LYS A 84 21.22 19.43 -19.12
C LYS A 84 20.77 20.76 -19.71
N TYR A 85 19.88 21.45 -18.99
CA TYR A 85 19.29 22.71 -19.45
C TYR A 85 19.89 23.95 -18.80
N ASN A 86 20.95 23.78 -17.97
CA ASN A 86 21.59 24.86 -17.19
C ASN A 86 20.53 25.70 -16.43
N VAL A 87 19.75 25.03 -15.61
CA VAL A 87 18.63 25.63 -14.88
C VAL A 87 19.14 26.49 -13.73
N ASP A 88 18.68 27.74 -13.64
CA ASP A 88 18.99 28.66 -12.55
C ASP A 88 18.06 28.48 -11.35
N ILE A 89 16.77 28.16 -11.61
CA ILE A 89 15.75 28.03 -10.56
C ILE A 89 14.90 26.79 -10.78
N PHE A 90 14.80 25.97 -9.73
CA PHE A 90 13.76 24.96 -9.59
C PHE A 90 12.60 25.54 -8.78
N ALA A 91 11.43 25.68 -9.40
CA ALA A 91 10.23 26.23 -8.78
C ALA A 91 9.19 25.16 -8.55
N ILE A 92 8.60 25.07 -7.35
CA ILE A 92 7.57 24.10 -7.03
C ILE A 92 6.59 24.65 -5.97
N GLY A 93 5.40 24.05 -5.84
CA GLY A 93 4.43 24.47 -4.85
C GLY A 93 4.91 24.29 -3.39
N SER A 94 4.47 25.17 -2.48
CA SER A 94 4.83 25.13 -1.06
C SER A 94 4.39 23.85 -0.33
N ASP A 95 3.47 23.06 -0.89
CA ASP A 95 3.12 21.73 -0.36
C ASP A 95 4.33 20.77 -0.31
N TRP A 96 5.40 21.12 -1.03
CA TRP A 96 6.65 20.35 -1.14
C TRP A 96 7.81 20.99 -0.37
N GLU A 97 7.53 21.97 0.49
CA GLU A 97 8.57 22.68 1.23
C GLU A 97 9.49 21.72 1.98
N GLY A 98 10.80 21.94 1.84
CA GLY A 98 11.86 21.10 2.40
C GLY A 98 12.17 19.80 1.63
N LYS A 99 11.26 19.31 0.78
CA LYS A 99 11.44 18.02 0.11
C LYS A 99 12.41 18.04 -1.06
N PHE A 100 12.69 19.20 -1.62
CA PHE A 100 13.59 19.39 -2.76
C PHE A 100 14.83 20.23 -2.41
N ASP A 101 15.11 20.45 -1.12
CA ASP A 101 16.25 21.25 -0.68
C ASP A 101 17.59 20.68 -1.13
N TYR A 102 17.68 19.37 -1.37
CA TYR A 102 18.86 18.72 -1.93
C TYR A 102 19.24 19.24 -3.34
N LEU A 103 18.29 19.85 -4.07
CA LEU A 103 18.55 20.47 -5.38
C LEU A 103 19.26 21.82 -5.27
N ASN A 104 19.38 22.41 -4.05
CA ASN A 104 20.15 23.64 -3.86
C ASN A 104 21.64 23.46 -4.16
N GLU A 105 22.15 22.23 -4.24
CA GLU A 105 23.50 21.93 -4.72
C GLU A 105 23.68 22.22 -6.23
N PHE A 106 22.57 22.26 -7.00
CA PHE A 106 22.60 22.37 -8.45
C PHE A 106 21.97 23.66 -8.96
N CYS A 107 20.94 24.18 -8.32
CA CYS A 107 20.25 25.42 -8.69
C CYS A 107 19.49 26.00 -7.50
N LYS A 108 18.97 27.22 -7.61
CA LYS A 108 18.15 27.81 -6.55
C LYS A 108 16.78 27.15 -6.46
N VAL A 109 16.41 26.61 -5.29
CA VAL A 109 15.04 26.07 -5.05
C VAL A 109 14.13 27.19 -4.57
N VAL A 110 12.94 27.31 -5.14
CA VAL A 110 11.90 28.28 -4.79
C VAL A 110 10.57 27.59 -4.57
N TYR A 111 10.02 27.70 -3.38
CA TYR A 111 8.70 27.20 -3.04
C TYR A 111 7.65 28.28 -3.25
N LEU A 112 6.71 28.04 -4.15
CA LEU A 112 5.67 28.99 -4.55
C LEU A 112 4.42 28.81 -3.67
N PRO A 113 3.82 29.91 -3.15
CA PRO A 113 2.67 29.82 -2.28
C PRO A 113 1.48 29.17 -2.98
N ARG A 114 0.74 28.33 -2.24
CA ARG A 114 -0.44 27.62 -2.74
C ARG A 114 -1.59 28.59 -3.02
N THR A 115 -2.36 28.31 -4.07
CA THR A 115 -3.66 28.94 -4.29
C THR A 115 -4.69 28.26 -3.39
N GLN A 116 -5.29 29.00 -2.44
CA GLN A 116 -6.28 28.46 -1.52
C GLN A 116 -7.57 28.09 -2.26
N GLY A 117 -8.23 27.01 -1.80
CA GLY A 117 -9.58 26.63 -2.22
C GLY A 117 -9.69 25.82 -3.51
N ILE A 118 -8.58 25.47 -4.20
CA ILE A 118 -8.64 24.67 -5.43
C ILE A 118 -7.53 23.62 -5.44
N SER A 119 -7.89 22.35 -5.66
CA SER A 119 -6.94 21.27 -5.89
C SER A 119 -7.49 20.27 -6.91
N SER A 120 -6.61 19.55 -7.61
CA SER A 120 -7.02 18.44 -8.51
C SER A 120 -7.85 17.39 -7.78
N THR A 121 -7.62 17.22 -6.47
CA THR A 121 -8.40 16.31 -5.61
C THR A 121 -9.83 16.82 -5.42
N MET A 122 -10.05 18.13 -5.17
CA MET A 122 -11.39 18.71 -5.09
C MET A 122 -12.15 18.57 -6.40
N LEU A 123 -11.51 18.91 -7.54
CA LEU A 123 -12.14 18.79 -8.86
C LEU A 123 -12.44 17.34 -9.25
N ARG A 124 -11.61 16.39 -8.83
CA ARG A 124 -11.90 14.97 -9.00
C ARG A 124 -13.10 14.53 -8.17
N ASN A 125 -13.24 15.03 -6.95
CA ASN A 125 -14.36 14.74 -6.07
C ASN A 125 -15.68 15.40 -6.55
N GLU A 126 -15.61 16.60 -7.17
CA GLU A 126 -16.77 17.26 -7.77
C GLU A 126 -17.29 16.58 -9.05
N SER A 127 -16.47 15.78 -9.70
CA SER A 127 -16.75 15.17 -11.01
C SER A 127 -16.85 13.64 -10.98
N GLN A 128 -16.67 12.97 -9.83
CA GLN A 128 -16.87 11.52 -9.62
C GLN A 128 -17.77 11.27 -8.40
N ASP A 129 -18.50 10.16 -8.46
CA ASP A 129 -19.09 9.56 -7.28
C ASP A 129 -17.94 9.18 -6.32
N VAL A 130 -17.81 9.93 -5.22
CA VAL A 130 -16.84 9.66 -4.18
C VAL A 130 -17.29 8.41 -3.44
N VAL A 131 -16.43 7.40 -3.35
CA VAL A 131 -16.71 6.18 -2.58
C VAL A 131 -16.73 6.54 -1.10
N LYS A 132 -17.89 6.44 -0.48
CA LYS A 132 -18.08 6.64 0.95
C LYS A 132 -17.67 5.37 1.69
N VAL A 133 -16.75 5.51 2.64
CA VAL A 133 -16.23 4.39 3.42
C VAL A 133 -16.70 4.49 4.87
N GLY A 134 -17.18 3.37 5.40
CA GLY A 134 -17.47 3.15 6.81
C GLY A 134 -16.36 2.36 7.48
N ILE A 135 -16.08 2.66 8.73
CA ILE A 135 -15.12 1.94 9.57
C ILE A 135 -15.86 1.00 10.49
N ILE A 136 -15.49 -0.28 10.49
CA ILE A 136 -16.00 -1.30 11.42
C ILE A 136 -14.83 -1.76 12.31
N GLY A 137 -14.93 -1.48 13.63
CA GLY A 137 -13.85 -1.65 14.58
C GLY A 137 -12.96 -0.40 14.70
N CYS A 138 -13.16 0.37 15.75
CA CYS A 138 -12.50 1.67 15.99
C CYS A 138 -11.20 1.52 16.82
N GLY A 139 -10.38 0.51 16.47
CA GLY A 139 -9.12 0.20 17.13
C GLY A 139 -7.93 1.02 16.63
N ARG A 140 -6.72 0.63 17.10
CA ARG A 140 -5.45 1.30 16.80
C ARG A 140 -5.13 1.40 15.30
N VAL A 141 -5.45 0.38 14.50
CA VAL A 141 -5.16 0.38 13.07
C VAL A 141 -6.17 1.27 12.35
N ALA A 142 -7.45 1.15 12.70
CA ALA A 142 -8.52 1.99 12.17
C ALA A 142 -8.29 3.48 12.40
N ASP A 143 -7.69 3.86 13.54
CA ASP A 143 -7.38 5.28 13.88
C ASP A 143 -6.44 5.96 12.85
N ARG A 144 -5.70 5.17 12.08
CA ARG A 144 -4.80 5.66 11.01
C ARG A 144 -5.50 5.83 9.66
N PHE A 145 -6.60 5.13 9.45
CA PHE A 145 -7.25 5.02 8.14
C PHE A 145 -7.74 6.37 7.59
N PRO A 146 -8.42 7.26 8.34
CA PRO A 146 -8.90 8.54 7.80
C PRO A 146 -7.77 9.45 7.31
N SER A 147 -6.63 9.48 8.02
CA SER A 147 -5.47 10.29 7.62
C SER A 147 -4.82 9.78 6.35
N GLU A 148 -4.80 8.47 6.14
CA GLU A 148 -4.29 7.83 4.92
C GLU A 148 -5.27 7.97 3.75
N ALA A 149 -6.58 7.82 4.00
CA ALA A 149 -7.63 8.01 3.01
C ALA A 149 -7.69 9.45 2.49
N SER A 150 -7.47 10.45 3.35
CA SER A 150 -7.49 11.87 2.95
C SER A 150 -6.48 12.22 1.84
N ILE A 151 -5.47 11.40 1.62
CA ILE A 151 -4.43 11.58 0.59
C ILE A 151 -4.80 10.86 -0.71
N VAL A 152 -5.76 9.92 -0.64
CA VAL A 152 -6.25 9.17 -1.80
C VAL A 152 -7.45 9.90 -2.41
N SER A 153 -7.46 10.05 -3.73
CA SER A 153 -8.57 10.70 -4.43
C SER A 153 -9.75 9.74 -4.61
N GLY A 154 -10.98 10.28 -4.53
CA GLY A 154 -12.21 9.51 -4.79
C GLY A 154 -12.66 8.65 -3.60
N VAL A 155 -12.21 8.95 -2.40
CA VAL A 155 -12.65 8.30 -1.16
C VAL A 155 -12.94 9.33 -0.07
N ASP A 156 -13.97 9.06 0.72
CA ASP A 156 -14.31 9.83 1.93
C ASP A 156 -14.72 8.88 3.05
N VAL A 157 -14.21 9.09 4.25
CA VAL A 157 -14.57 8.31 5.44
C VAL A 157 -15.70 9.06 6.16
N VAL A 158 -16.90 8.49 6.13
CA VAL A 158 -18.11 9.22 6.58
C VAL A 158 -18.76 8.65 7.84
N ALA A 159 -18.54 7.37 8.15
CA ALA A 159 -19.18 6.71 9.28
C ALA A 159 -18.23 5.73 9.99
N ALA A 160 -18.48 5.47 11.26
CA ALA A 160 -17.77 4.48 12.05
C ALA A 160 -18.71 3.74 12.99
N TYR A 161 -18.41 2.46 13.22
CA TYR A 161 -19.09 1.60 14.16
C TYR A 161 -18.11 0.76 14.95
N ASP A 162 -18.32 0.64 16.25
CA ASP A 162 -17.66 -0.33 17.13
C ASP A 162 -18.71 -0.92 18.06
N ILE A 163 -18.58 -2.20 18.39
CA ILE A 163 -19.47 -2.88 19.36
C ILE A 163 -19.40 -2.22 20.74
N ASP A 164 -18.25 -1.61 21.07
CA ASP A 164 -18.07 -0.72 22.20
C ASP A 164 -18.42 0.70 21.79
N GLU A 165 -19.61 1.16 22.16
CA GLU A 165 -20.12 2.49 21.82
C GLU A 165 -19.15 3.61 22.24
N THR A 166 -18.42 3.42 23.35
CA THR A 166 -17.43 4.41 23.84
C THR A 166 -16.26 4.55 22.88
N LYS A 167 -15.80 3.44 22.28
CA LYS A 167 -14.75 3.48 21.25
C LYS A 167 -15.24 4.17 20.00
N GLY A 168 -16.45 3.87 19.55
CA GLY A 168 -17.07 4.54 18.40
C GLY A 168 -17.20 6.05 18.60
N GLN A 169 -17.68 6.50 19.76
CA GLN A 169 -17.75 7.91 20.10
C GLN A 169 -16.38 8.59 20.19
N ASN A 170 -15.40 7.95 20.83
CA ASN A 170 -14.04 8.48 20.92
C ASN A 170 -13.38 8.60 19.54
N TYR A 171 -13.69 7.67 18.63
CA TYR A 171 -13.17 7.69 17.26
C TYR A 171 -13.64 8.94 16.51
N VAL A 172 -14.93 9.25 16.55
CA VAL A 172 -15.48 10.41 15.83
C VAL A 172 -15.08 11.75 16.45
N LEU A 173 -14.77 11.79 17.75
CA LEU A 173 -14.19 12.98 18.36
C LEU A 173 -12.81 13.34 17.79
N LYS A 174 -12.04 12.34 17.38
CA LYS A 174 -10.72 12.53 16.77
C LYS A 174 -10.80 12.84 15.28
N HIS A 175 -11.80 12.28 14.58
CA HIS A 175 -11.92 12.32 13.13
C HIS A 175 -13.11 13.18 12.72
N LYS A 176 -12.85 14.44 12.36
CA LYS A 176 -13.88 15.38 11.91
C LYS A 176 -14.59 14.83 10.66
N ASN A 177 -15.89 15.03 10.58
CA ASN A 177 -16.82 14.61 9.50
C ASN A 177 -17.17 13.11 9.49
N VAL A 178 -16.69 12.31 10.44
CA VAL A 178 -17.11 10.92 10.63
C VAL A 178 -18.25 10.90 11.65
N ILE A 179 -19.32 10.17 11.36
CA ILE A 179 -20.44 9.98 12.31
C ILE A 179 -20.35 8.61 12.99
N SER A 180 -20.71 8.54 14.27
CA SER A 180 -20.81 7.26 14.99
C SER A 180 -22.17 6.64 14.75
N CYS A 181 -22.21 5.40 14.25
CA CYS A 181 -23.43 4.61 14.11
C CYS A 181 -23.68 3.77 15.37
N LYS A 182 -24.95 3.64 15.78
CA LYS A 182 -25.33 2.82 16.94
C LYS A 182 -25.39 1.33 16.64
N ASN A 183 -25.62 0.98 15.40
CA ASN A 183 -25.64 -0.39 14.88
C ASN A 183 -24.96 -0.42 13.52
N VAL A 184 -24.53 -1.58 13.10
CA VAL A 184 -23.79 -1.76 11.85
C VAL A 184 -24.68 -1.63 10.62
N GLU A 185 -25.97 -1.94 10.74
CA GLU A 185 -26.96 -1.85 9.65
C GLU A 185 -27.19 -0.38 9.23
N ASP A 186 -27.12 0.55 10.17
CA ASP A 186 -27.22 1.97 9.85
C ASP A 186 -25.95 2.47 9.14
N LEU A 187 -24.78 1.93 9.48
CA LEU A 187 -23.55 2.23 8.77
C LEU A 187 -23.63 1.74 7.33
N TYR A 188 -24.08 0.51 7.08
CA TYR A 188 -24.17 -0.05 5.72
C TYR A 188 -25.03 0.78 4.78
N LYS A 189 -26.10 1.42 5.28
CA LYS A 189 -26.99 2.29 4.49
C LYS A 189 -26.36 3.62 4.08
N LEU A 190 -25.32 4.05 4.78
CA LEU A 190 -24.68 5.36 4.60
C LEU A 190 -23.47 5.32 3.68
N VAL A 191 -22.93 4.10 3.39
CA VAL A 191 -21.65 3.94 2.75
C VAL A 191 -21.70 3.01 1.55
N ASP A 192 -20.75 3.16 0.65
CA ASP A 192 -20.55 2.30 -0.53
C ASP A 192 -19.61 1.14 -0.23
N ALA A 193 -18.72 1.34 0.74
CA ALA A 193 -17.68 0.40 1.11
C ALA A 193 -17.40 0.44 2.61
N VAL A 194 -16.84 -0.65 3.14
CA VAL A 194 -16.42 -0.74 4.53
C VAL A 194 -14.96 -1.13 4.64
N TYR A 195 -14.29 -0.57 5.63
CA TYR A 195 -13.00 -1.02 6.12
C TYR A 195 -13.20 -1.74 7.45
N ILE A 196 -12.86 -3.04 7.48
CA ILE A 196 -13.02 -3.90 8.64
C ILE A 196 -11.68 -4.05 9.35
N ALA A 197 -11.62 -3.62 10.61
CA ALA A 197 -10.45 -3.67 11.49
C ALA A 197 -10.84 -4.18 12.88
N THR A 198 -11.71 -5.17 12.91
CA THR A 198 -12.18 -5.90 14.10
C THR A 198 -11.18 -6.99 14.50
N PRO A 199 -11.35 -7.69 15.63
CA PRO A 199 -10.55 -8.87 15.96
C PRO A 199 -10.75 -10.00 14.91
N HIS A 200 -9.71 -10.80 14.69
CA HIS A 200 -9.63 -11.81 13.61
C HIS A 200 -10.82 -12.77 13.56
N LEU A 201 -11.37 -13.19 14.72
CA LEU A 201 -12.50 -14.11 14.80
C LEU A 201 -13.83 -13.51 14.32
N SER A 202 -13.93 -12.18 14.25
CA SER A 202 -15.12 -11.48 13.77
C SER A 202 -15.11 -11.30 12.25
N HIS A 203 -13.95 -11.33 11.60
CA HIS A 203 -13.79 -10.97 10.19
C HIS A 203 -14.75 -11.71 9.26
N TYR A 204 -14.91 -13.02 9.45
CA TYR A 204 -15.81 -13.82 8.59
C TYR A 204 -17.25 -13.29 8.62
N HIS A 205 -17.80 -13.04 9.80
CA HIS A 205 -19.17 -12.54 9.96
C HIS A 205 -19.28 -11.10 9.48
N ASP A 206 -18.36 -10.23 9.88
CA ASP A 206 -18.36 -8.81 9.50
C ASP A 206 -18.26 -8.65 7.97
N ILE A 207 -17.41 -9.44 7.31
CA ILE A 207 -17.28 -9.44 5.84
C ILE A 207 -18.57 -9.94 5.18
N LYS A 208 -19.11 -11.06 5.66
CA LYS A 208 -20.33 -11.67 5.11
C LYS A 208 -21.52 -10.74 5.18
N ASP A 209 -21.72 -10.11 6.33
CA ASP A 209 -22.82 -9.17 6.56
C ASP A 209 -22.69 -7.92 5.68
N ALA A 210 -21.48 -7.37 5.54
CA ALA A 210 -21.21 -6.25 4.67
C ALA A 210 -21.47 -6.58 3.18
N ILE A 211 -21.06 -7.77 2.72
CA ILE A 211 -21.33 -8.23 1.33
C ILE A 211 -22.83 -8.39 1.10
N LEU A 212 -23.56 -8.98 2.04
CA LEU A 212 -25.02 -9.15 1.96
C LEU A 212 -25.78 -7.80 1.97
N ALA A 213 -25.16 -6.78 2.59
CA ALA A 213 -25.66 -5.40 2.53
C ALA A 213 -25.21 -4.66 1.25
N HIS A 214 -24.58 -5.35 0.29
CA HIS A 214 -24.07 -4.81 -0.97
C HIS A 214 -22.96 -3.75 -0.82
N ASN A 215 -22.21 -3.76 0.28
CA ASN A 215 -21.04 -2.91 0.44
C ASN A 215 -19.77 -3.60 -0.07
N HIS A 216 -18.88 -2.85 -0.72
CA HIS A 216 -17.53 -3.29 -1.00
C HIS A 216 -16.73 -3.42 0.30
N VAL A 217 -15.80 -4.38 0.37
CA VAL A 217 -15.11 -4.72 1.62
C VAL A 217 -13.60 -4.67 1.44
N LEU A 218 -12.93 -3.88 2.30
CA LEU A 218 -11.50 -3.93 2.57
C LEU A 218 -11.33 -4.43 4.00
N CYS A 219 -10.74 -5.62 4.21
CA CYS A 219 -10.61 -6.22 5.53
C CYS A 219 -9.15 -6.41 5.91
N GLU A 220 -8.78 -6.08 7.15
CA GLU A 220 -7.45 -6.29 7.72
C GLU A 220 -7.00 -7.75 7.68
N THR A 221 -5.68 -7.94 7.69
CA THR A 221 -5.04 -9.26 7.72
C THR A 221 -5.09 -9.90 9.11
N PRO A 222 -5.20 -11.24 9.17
CA PRO A 222 -5.54 -12.16 8.08
C PRO A 222 -7.00 -11.99 7.67
N LEU A 223 -7.31 -12.18 6.39
CA LEU A 223 -8.69 -12.04 5.90
C LEU A 223 -9.67 -12.88 6.73
N VAL A 224 -9.36 -14.16 6.87
CA VAL A 224 -10.00 -15.15 7.75
C VAL A 224 -9.00 -16.22 8.12
N LEU A 225 -9.35 -17.10 9.07
CA LEU A 225 -8.46 -18.15 9.58
C LEU A 225 -8.68 -19.52 8.92
N GLU A 226 -9.69 -19.67 8.06
CA GLU A 226 -10.05 -20.93 7.40
C GLU A 226 -10.15 -20.75 5.87
N LYS A 227 -9.62 -21.72 5.15
CA LYS A 227 -9.65 -21.73 3.68
C LYS A 227 -11.07 -21.68 3.11
N THR A 228 -11.95 -22.50 3.69
CA THR A 228 -13.34 -22.64 3.23
C THR A 228 -14.10 -21.32 3.41
N GLN A 229 -13.89 -20.62 4.51
CA GLN A 229 -14.46 -19.30 4.77
C GLN A 229 -13.97 -18.28 3.73
N ALA A 230 -12.66 -18.25 3.43
CA ALA A 230 -12.12 -17.37 2.41
C ALA A 230 -12.73 -17.64 1.02
N GLN A 231 -12.88 -18.91 0.65
CA GLN A 231 -13.49 -19.30 -0.62
C GLN A 231 -14.95 -18.88 -0.71
N GLU A 232 -15.73 -19.11 0.35
CA GLU A 232 -17.14 -18.73 0.44
C GLU A 232 -17.30 -17.21 0.29
N LEU A 233 -16.53 -16.42 1.05
CA LEU A 233 -16.63 -14.97 1.03
C LEU A 233 -16.28 -14.37 -0.33
N TYR A 234 -15.23 -14.85 -0.98
CA TYR A 234 -14.88 -14.40 -2.33
C TYR A 234 -15.95 -14.78 -3.36
N GLN A 235 -16.56 -15.96 -3.23
CA GLN A 235 -17.66 -16.36 -4.12
C GLN A 235 -18.90 -15.48 -3.86
N LEU A 236 -19.25 -15.29 -2.60
CA LEU A 236 -20.38 -14.42 -2.23
C LEU A 236 -20.20 -12.98 -2.73
N ALA A 237 -18.98 -12.44 -2.63
CA ALA A 237 -18.67 -11.11 -3.14
C ALA A 237 -18.83 -11.02 -4.67
N GLU A 238 -18.38 -12.03 -5.40
CA GLU A 238 -18.55 -12.12 -6.86
C GLU A 238 -20.03 -12.20 -7.23
N ASP A 239 -20.81 -13.06 -6.57
CA ASP A 239 -22.24 -13.23 -6.81
C ASP A 239 -23.05 -11.97 -6.47
N SER A 240 -22.63 -11.21 -5.45
CA SER A 240 -23.25 -9.95 -5.03
C SER A 240 -22.78 -8.73 -5.84
N GLY A 241 -21.81 -8.90 -6.74
CA GLY A 241 -21.26 -7.81 -7.55
C GLY A 241 -20.43 -6.79 -6.75
N VAL A 242 -19.92 -7.17 -5.57
CA VAL A 242 -19.10 -6.31 -4.71
C VAL A 242 -17.62 -6.78 -4.70
N ILE A 243 -16.74 -5.89 -4.28
CA ILE A 243 -15.31 -6.17 -4.20
C ILE A 243 -14.97 -6.55 -2.77
N LEU A 244 -14.31 -7.70 -2.60
CA LEU A 244 -13.64 -8.11 -1.37
C LEU A 244 -12.12 -8.06 -1.58
N MET A 245 -11.41 -7.29 -0.75
CA MET A 245 -9.95 -7.19 -0.79
C MET A 245 -9.36 -7.33 0.63
N GLU A 246 -8.31 -8.13 0.75
CA GLU A 246 -7.52 -8.23 1.97
C GLU A 246 -6.54 -7.05 2.06
N ALA A 247 -6.53 -6.37 3.20
CA ALA A 247 -5.75 -5.16 3.47
C ALA A 247 -4.30 -5.51 3.86
N ASN A 248 -3.53 -6.03 2.93
CA ASN A 248 -2.10 -6.26 3.11
C ASN A 248 -1.31 -5.14 2.45
N LYS A 249 -1.00 -4.08 3.19
CA LYS A 249 -0.32 -2.87 2.67
C LYS A 249 0.98 -3.15 1.93
N THR A 250 1.74 -4.18 2.33
CA THR A 250 3.00 -4.56 1.67
C THR A 250 2.74 -5.03 0.23
N ALA A 251 1.65 -5.76 -0.01
CA ALA A 251 1.26 -6.21 -1.35
C ALA A 251 1.02 -5.05 -2.32
N HIS A 252 0.64 -3.88 -1.80
CA HIS A 252 0.30 -2.69 -2.59
C HIS A 252 1.43 -1.65 -2.64
N CYS A 253 2.50 -1.83 -1.82
CA CYS A 253 3.66 -0.95 -1.79
C CYS A 253 4.42 -0.94 -3.14
N PRO A 254 4.72 0.24 -3.71
CA PRO A 254 5.41 0.35 -5.00
C PRO A 254 6.75 -0.39 -5.04
N ALA A 255 7.59 -0.24 -4.02
CA ALA A 255 8.89 -0.88 -3.95
C ALA A 255 8.79 -2.42 -3.92
N PHE A 256 7.87 -2.96 -3.12
CA PHE A 256 7.63 -4.41 -3.08
C PHE A 256 7.13 -4.94 -4.42
N ASN A 257 6.21 -4.23 -5.07
CA ASN A 257 5.73 -4.62 -6.40
C ASN A 257 6.86 -4.61 -7.43
N HIS A 258 7.73 -3.60 -7.42
CA HIS A 258 8.89 -3.56 -8.31
C HIS A 258 9.85 -4.72 -8.03
N LEU A 259 10.14 -5.02 -6.76
CA LEU A 259 10.92 -6.20 -6.38
C LEU A 259 10.32 -7.48 -6.98
N MET A 260 9.00 -7.70 -6.83
CA MET A 260 8.31 -8.88 -7.39
C MET A 260 8.45 -8.97 -8.91
N VAL A 261 8.34 -7.85 -9.62
CA VAL A 261 8.53 -7.78 -11.08
C VAL A 261 9.96 -8.13 -11.46
N ILE A 262 10.94 -7.55 -10.79
CA ILE A 262 12.37 -7.79 -11.03
C ILE A 262 12.72 -9.27 -10.81
N ILE A 263 12.25 -9.87 -9.72
CA ILE A 263 12.52 -11.29 -9.44
C ILE A 263 11.89 -12.17 -10.53
N LYS A 264 10.62 -11.93 -10.88
CA LYS A 264 9.92 -12.67 -11.93
C LYS A 264 10.51 -12.47 -13.33
N SER A 265 11.24 -11.40 -13.58
CA SER A 265 11.95 -11.20 -14.85
C SER A 265 13.21 -12.08 -15.01
N GLY A 266 13.59 -12.83 -13.95
CA GLY A 266 14.73 -13.75 -13.97
C GLY A 266 16.10 -13.09 -13.79
N LEU A 267 16.16 -11.84 -13.32
CA LEU A 267 17.43 -11.14 -13.10
C LEU A 267 18.35 -11.87 -12.11
N ILE A 268 17.78 -12.52 -11.08
CA ILE A 268 18.54 -13.36 -10.14
C ILE A 268 18.56 -14.84 -10.53
N GLY A 269 18.05 -15.21 -11.72
CA GLY A 269 17.86 -16.60 -12.16
C GLY A 269 16.60 -17.24 -11.57
N ASP A 270 16.60 -18.56 -11.46
CA ASP A 270 15.50 -19.32 -10.83
C ASP A 270 15.56 -19.16 -9.31
N VAL A 271 14.43 -18.82 -8.69
CA VAL A 271 14.34 -18.72 -7.23
C VAL A 271 14.39 -20.13 -6.62
N VAL A 272 15.32 -20.34 -5.68
CA VAL A 272 15.52 -21.63 -5.01
C VAL A 272 15.28 -21.58 -3.51
N ASP A 273 15.31 -20.36 -2.91
CA ASP A 273 15.01 -20.17 -1.49
C ASP A 273 14.46 -18.77 -1.22
N ILE A 274 13.54 -18.69 -0.24
CA ILE A 274 13.01 -17.43 0.29
C ILE A 274 13.02 -17.50 1.81
N GLU A 275 13.62 -16.51 2.44
CA GLU A 275 13.55 -16.31 3.88
C GLU A 275 12.92 -14.96 4.21
N ALA A 276 11.78 -14.97 4.93
CA ALA A 276 11.09 -13.76 5.36
C ALA A 276 10.89 -13.78 6.87
N SER A 277 11.24 -12.71 7.57
CA SER A 277 11.03 -12.63 9.01
C SER A 277 10.33 -11.35 9.43
N LEU A 278 9.35 -11.47 10.34
CA LEU A 278 8.67 -10.36 10.97
C LEU A 278 8.46 -10.66 12.44
N SER A 279 8.93 -9.79 13.31
CA SER A 279 8.69 -9.92 14.75
C SER A 279 8.67 -8.58 15.45
N GLN A 280 7.86 -8.52 16.48
CA GLN A 280 7.75 -7.39 17.38
C GLN A 280 7.84 -7.90 18.83
N LEU A 281 8.36 -7.08 19.73
CA LEU A 281 8.24 -7.34 21.16
C LEU A 281 7.12 -6.44 21.68
N LEU A 282 5.94 -7.02 21.88
CA LEU A 282 4.75 -6.32 22.34
C LEU A 282 4.54 -6.50 23.83
N ASP A 283 3.72 -5.62 24.42
CA ASP A 283 3.27 -5.76 25.82
C ASP A 283 2.40 -7.03 25.95
N LYS A 284 2.76 -7.91 26.87
CA LYS A 284 2.07 -9.19 27.14
C LYS A 284 0.63 -9.03 27.65
N ASN A 285 0.22 -7.84 28.04
CA ASN A 285 -1.16 -7.54 28.44
C ASN A 285 -2.09 -7.18 27.25
N GLY A 286 -1.55 -7.15 26.03
CA GLY A 286 -2.32 -6.83 24.82
C GLY A 286 -3.23 -7.98 24.37
N ARG A 287 -4.21 -7.64 23.53
CA ARG A 287 -5.11 -8.60 22.86
C ARG A 287 -4.32 -9.68 22.10
N GLU A 288 -3.19 -9.29 21.57
CA GLU A 288 -2.29 -10.12 20.79
C GLU A 288 -1.75 -11.33 21.59
N PHE A 289 -1.89 -11.31 22.93
CA PHE A 289 -1.53 -12.41 23.83
C PHE A 289 -2.75 -13.14 24.42
N ASP A 290 -3.97 -12.84 23.96
CA ASP A 290 -5.19 -13.52 24.43
C ASP A 290 -5.57 -14.67 23.46
N PRO A 291 -5.47 -15.95 23.89
CA PRO A 291 -5.84 -17.10 23.06
C PRO A 291 -7.32 -17.11 22.67
N LYS A 292 -8.20 -16.46 23.47
CA LYS A 292 -9.63 -16.37 23.17
C LYS A 292 -9.95 -15.40 22.04
N GLN A 293 -9.00 -14.56 21.66
CA GLN A 293 -9.12 -13.57 20.59
C GLN A 293 -8.25 -13.91 19.37
N ALA A 294 -7.86 -15.18 19.22
CA ALA A 294 -6.89 -15.61 18.22
C ALA A 294 -5.59 -14.78 18.29
N GLY A 295 -5.07 -14.57 19.51
CA GLY A 295 -3.74 -14.00 19.72
C GLY A 295 -2.65 -14.99 19.31
N GLY A 296 -1.43 -14.48 19.15
CA GLY A 296 -0.27 -15.27 18.77
C GLY A 296 0.44 -14.72 17.53
N SER A 297 1.71 -15.05 17.41
CA SER A 297 2.56 -14.49 16.36
C SER A 297 2.13 -14.89 14.95
N MET A 298 1.58 -16.10 14.80
CA MET A 298 1.14 -16.58 13.50
C MET A 298 -0.07 -15.81 12.99
N TYR A 299 -1.09 -15.60 13.82
CA TYR A 299 -2.29 -14.88 13.40
C TYR A 299 -2.03 -13.38 13.24
N GLU A 300 -1.23 -12.77 14.12
CA GLU A 300 -0.96 -11.32 14.07
C GLU A 300 -0.02 -10.93 12.93
N GLU A 301 1.00 -11.73 12.61
CA GLU A 301 2.09 -11.33 11.73
C GLU A 301 2.27 -12.25 10.50
N GLY A 302 1.64 -13.42 10.49
CA GLY A 302 1.89 -14.46 9.48
C GLY A 302 1.58 -14.05 8.05
N SER A 303 0.54 -13.26 7.82
CA SER A 303 0.14 -12.83 6.46
C SER A 303 1.25 -12.06 5.72
N TYR A 304 2.10 -11.34 6.45
CA TYR A 304 3.20 -10.58 5.84
C TYR A 304 4.28 -11.48 5.24
N PRO A 305 4.96 -12.37 6.00
CA PRO A 305 6.02 -13.20 5.43
C PRO A 305 5.50 -14.30 4.50
N LEU A 306 4.24 -14.70 4.58
CA LEU A 306 3.62 -15.58 3.60
C LEU A 306 3.48 -14.91 2.22
N LEU A 307 3.29 -13.59 2.17
CA LEU A 307 3.08 -12.84 0.94
C LEU A 307 4.19 -13.05 -0.13
N PRO A 308 5.48 -12.78 0.13
CA PRO A 308 6.54 -12.97 -0.87
C PRO A 308 6.68 -14.43 -1.29
N ILE A 309 6.51 -15.39 -0.39
CA ILE A 309 6.58 -16.82 -0.68
C ILE A 309 5.48 -17.21 -1.67
N ILE A 310 4.22 -16.92 -1.35
CA ILE A 310 3.07 -17.27 -2.19
C ILE A 310 3.11 -16.51 -3.53
N LYS A 311 3.57 -15.26 -3.53
CA LYS A 311 3.69 -14.45 -4.76
C LYS A 311 4.71 -14.99 -5.75
N LEU A 312 5.82 -15.50 -5.28
CA LEU A 312 6.94 -15.95 -6.12
C LEU A 312 6.83 -17.44 -6.45
N MET A 313 6.53 -18.26 -5.44
CA MET A 313 6.51 -19.71 -5.59
C MET A 313 5.13 -20.27 -5.96
N GLY A 314 4.07 -19.48 -5.78
CA GLY A 314 2.69 -19.88 -6.04
C GLY A 314 2.04 -20.60 -4.85
N ILE A 315 0.81 -21.09 -5.09
CA ILE A 315 -0.07 -21.67 -4.06
C ILE A 315 0.08 -23.19 -3.89
N ASN A 316 0.85 -23.84 -4.78
CA ASN A 316 0.98 -25.30 -4.84
C ASN A 316 2.29 -25.75 -4.19
N TYR A 317 2.37 -25.68 -2.87
CA TYR A 317 3.46 -26.28 -2.10
C TYR A 317 3.17 -27.76 -1.82
N GLU A 318 4.23 -28.57 -1.72
CA GLU A 318 4.12 -30.02 -1.44
C GLU A 318 3.90 -30.27 0.06
N ASN A 319 4.57 -29.50 0.90
CA ASN A 319 4.47 -29.63 2.34
C ASN A 319 4.78 -28.30 3.04
N LEU A 320 4.25 -28.13 4.26
CA LEU A 320 4.57 -27.06 5.20
C LEU A 320 4.74 -27.67 6.58
N ASN A 321 5.90 -27.46 7.19
CA ASN A 321 6.17 -27.79 8.60
C ASN A 321 6.22 -26.53 9.44
N LEU A 322 5.57 -26.57 10.60
CA LEU A 322 5.47 -25.43 11.53
C LEU A 322 6.16 -25.81 12.86
N TYR A 323 7.09 -24.98 13.29
CA TYR A 323 7.83 -25.10 14.54
C TYR A 323 7.49 -23.91 15.43
N SER A 324 6.82 -24.15 16.55
CA SER A 324 6.27 -23.07 17.36
C SER A 324 6.68 -23.19 18.81
N ARG A 325 7.07 -22.05 19.39
CA ARG A 325 7.20 -21.90 20.83
C ARG A 325 5.90 -21.37 21.39
N MET A 326 5.28 -22.16 22.26
CA MET A 326 4.00 -21.84 22.89
C MET A 326 4.18 -21.29 24.29
N GLU A 327 3.45 -20.21 24.63
CA GLU A 327 3.33 -19.67 26.00
C GLU A 327 1.85 -19.32 26.27
N ASN A 328 1.27 -19.80 27.35
CA ASN A 328 -0.12 -19.51 27.78
C ASN A 328 -1.18 -19.73 26.66
N GLY A 329 -1.00 -20.76 25.84
CA GLY A 329 -1.96 -21.14 24.81
C GLY A 329 -1.83 -20.41 23.48
N ILE A 330 -0.87 -19.51 23.33
CA ILE A 330 -0.55 -18.82 22.07
C ILE A 330 0.88 -19.15 21.62
N ASP A 331 1.16 -19.00 20.34
CA ASP A 331 2.52 -19.02 19.85
C ASP A 331 3.18 -17.63 20.02
N VAL A 332 4.29 -17.60 20.75
CA VAL A 332 5.11 -16.40 20.89
C VAL A 332 6.20 -16.32 19.84
N TYR A 333 6.41 -17.41 19.13
CA TYR A 333 7.28 -17.52 17.96
C TYR A 333 6.88 -18.73 17.12
N THR A 334 6.82 -18.54 15.81
CA THR A 334 6.60 -19.64 14.86
C THR A 334 7.56 -19.50 13.68
N ARG A 335 8.20 -20.63 13.30
CA ARG A 335 8.92 -20.79 12.04
C ARG A 335 8.17 -21.78 11.17
N GLY A 336 7.83 -21.36 9.92
CA GLY A 336 7.30 -22.25 8.91
C GLY A 336 8.33 -22.55 7.82
N VAL A 337 8.35 -23.80 7.34
CA VAL A 337 9.22 -24.25 6.24
C VAL A 337 8.36 -24.91 5.17
N PHE A 338 8.30 -24.26 4.01
CA PHE A 338 7.64 -24.76 2.82
C PHE A 338 8.58 -25.60 1.96
N HIS A 339 8.05 -26.69 1.41
CA HIS A 339 8.67 -27.44 0.34
C HIS A 339 7.90 -27.25 -0.96
N TYR A 340 8.62 -26.83 -1.99
CA TYR A 340 8.17 -26.78 -3.38
C TYR A 340 9.01 -27.75 -4.21
N PRO A 341 8.57 -28.17 -5.40
CA PRO A 341 9.32 -29.16 -6.21
C PRO A 341 10.78 -28.79 -6.52
N LYS A 342 11.10 -27.50 -6.52
CA LYS A 342 12.45 -26.97 -6.87
C LYS A 342 12.99 -25.93 -5.89
N ALA A 343 12.31 -25.72 -4.76
CA ALA A 343 12.71 -24.68 -3.80
C ALA A 343 12.28 -25.04 -2.39
N THR A 344 12.98 -24.46 -1.42
CA THR A 344 12.51 -24.37 -0.04
C THR A 344 12.27 -22.91 0.31
N CYS A 345 11.27 -22.64 1.14
CA CYS A 345 11.05 -21.30 1.64
C CYS A 345 10.76 -21.34 3.13
N SER A 346 11.22 -20.36 3.87
CA SER A 346 10.94 -20.30 5.29
C SER A 346 10.48 -18.92 5.73
N PHE A 347 9.67 -18.90 6.78
CA PHE A 347 9.30 -17.67 7.45
C PHE A 347 9.46 -17.77 8.96
N LYS A 348 9.62 -16.62 9.61
CA LYS A 348 9.65 -16.49 11.06
C LYS A 348 8.71 -15.36 11.48
N VAL A 349 7.86 -15.63 12.44
CA VAL A 349 7.03 -14.63 13.12
C VAL A 349 7.23 -14.69 14.61
N GLY A 350 7.09 -13.57 15.31
CA GLY A 350 7.30 -13.55 16.76
C GLY A 350 6.73 -12.31 17.45
N LEU A 351 6.03 -12.55 18.58
CA LEU A 351 5.57 -11.51 19.51
C LEU A 351 6.40 -11.48 20.79
N GLY A 352 7.08 -12.61 21.11
CA GLY A 352 7.94 -12.77 22.29
C GLY A 352 9.42 -12.99 21.94
N VAL A 353 9.75 -13.10 20.66
CA VAL A 353 11.11 -13.32 20.15
C VAL A 353 11.42 -12.28 19.08
N LYS A 354 12.54 -11.59 19.18
CA LYS A 354 12.99 -10.63 18.17
C LYS A 354 13.83 -11.34 17.10
N THR A 355 13.45 -11.15 15.84
CA THR A 355 14.16 -11.66 14.66
C THR A 355 14.77 -10.52 13.83
N GLU A 356 15.50 -10.86 12.76
CA GLU A 356 16.22 -9.93 11.88
C GLU A 356 15.31 -8.90 11.21
N GLY A 357 14.06 -9.32 10.84
CA GLY A 357 13.09 -8.47 10.15
C GLY A 357 13.44 -8.17 8.69
N CYS A 358 14.25 -9.04 8.04
CA CYS A 358 14.64 -8.92 6.64
C CYS A 358 13.90 -9.92 5.74
N LEU A 359 13.96 -9.68 4.42
CA LEU A 359 13.56 -10.60 3.37
C LEU A 359 14.75 -10.89 2.47
N VAL A 360 15.05 -12.17 2.28
CA VAL A 360 16.09 -12.66 1.37
C VAL A 360 15.44 -13.57 0.33
N ILE A 361 15.74 -13.36 -0.95
CA ILE A 361 15.25 -14.18 -2.05
C ILE A 361 16.46 -14.65 -2.83
N SER A 362 16.80 -15.92 -2.71
CA SER A 362 17.99 -16.53 -3.31
C SER A 362 17.66 -17.18 -4.66
N GLY A 363 18.46 -16.86 -5.65
CA GLY A 363 18.32 -17.39 -7.01
C GLY A 363 19.62 -17.97 -7.55
N THR A 364 19.56 -18.61 -8.72
CA THR A 364 20.71 -19.31 -9.34
C THR A 364 21.78 -18.38 -9.93
N LYS A 365 21.51 -17.06 -10.02
CA LYS A 365 22.46 -16.05 -10.55
C LYS A 365 22.81 -14.96 -9.55
N GLY A 366 22.05 -14.83 -8.46
CA GLY A 366 22.24 -13.81 -7.44
C GLY A 366 21.10 -13.87 -6.43
N TYR A 367 21.04 -12.90 -5.54
CA TYR A 367 19.95 -12.83 -4.56
C TYR A 367 19.47 -11.40 -4.37
N ALA A 368 18.23 -11.27 -3.92
CA ALA A 368 17.68 -10.00 -3.47
C ALA A 368 17.69 -9.93 -1.95
N TYR A 369 18.06 -8.77 -1.43
CA TYR A 369 18.07 -8.46 0.00
C TYR A 369 17.23 -7.22 0.28
N VAL A 370 16.25 -7.35 1.18
CA VAL A 370 15.47 -6.25 1.71
C VAL A 370 15.72 -6.15 3.21
N PRO A 371 16.35 -5.07 3.69
CA PRO A 371 16.63 -4.92 5.11
C PRO A 371 15.36 -4.71 5.94
N ALA A 372 15.52 -4.79 7.26
CA ALA A 372 14.46 -4.48 8.21
C ALA A 372 14.08 -2.99 8.17
N PRO A 373 12.79 -2.66 8.24
CA PRO A 373 11.62 -3.53 8.24
C PRO A 373 11.13 -3.82 6.81
N TRP A 374 11.44 -4.99 6.27
CA TRP A 374 11.16 -5.34 4.87
C TRP A 374 9.67 -5.18 4.46
N TRP A 375 8.73 -5.33 5.39
CA TRP A 375 7.29 -5.15 5.13
C TRP A 375 6.88 -3.69 4.92
N LYS A 376 7.82 -2.76 5.11
CA LYS A 376 7.74 -1.35 4.71
C LYS A 376 8.84 -1.06 3.68
N THR A 377 8.87 -1.85 2.62
CA THR A 377 9.94 -1.78 1.62
C THR A 377 10.14 -0.36 1.11
N ASP A 378 11.26 0.24 1.44
CA ASP A 378 11.72 1.53 0.93
C ASP A 378 13.10 1.42 0.26
N TYR A 379 13.73 0.27 0.40
CA TYR A 379 15.01 -0.04 -0.16
C TYR A 379 15.16 -1.54 -0.39
N PHE A 380 15.82 -1.95 -1.49
CA PHE A 380 16.29 -3.32 -1.69
C PHE A 380 17.52 -3.36 -2.59
N GLU A 381 18.27 -4.45 -2.53
CA GLU A 381 19.45 -4.69 -3.35
C GLU A 381 19.32 -6.01 -4.11
N LEU A 382 19.85 -6.04 -5.34
CA LEU A 382 20.24 -7.26 -6.02
C LEU A 382 21.73 -7.44 -5.88
N ARG A 383 22.15 -8.57 -5.41
CA ARG A 383 23.56 -8.90 -5.15
C ARG A 383 23.98 -10.13 -5.97
N TYR A 384 25.12 -10.02 -6.58
CA TYR A 384 25.69 -11.01 -7.48
C TYR A 384 27.08 -11.43 -7.02
N GLU A 385 27.63 -12.53 -7.58
CA GLU A 385 28.99 -12.98 -7.30
C GLU A 385 30.02 -11.88 -7.63
N ASN A 386 29.88 -11.26 -8.80
CA ASN A 386 30.63 -10.05 -9.12
C ASN A 386 29.93 -8.84 -8.48
N GLN A 387 30.55 -8.26 -7.45
CA GLN A 387 30.00 -7.12 -6.72
C GLN A 387 29.78 -5.85 -7.57
N ASN A 388 30.47 -5.72 -8.71
CA ASN A 388 30.28 -4.60 -9.63
C ASN A 388 28.92 -4.65 -10.33
N ASP A 389 28.25 -5.81 -10.36
CA ASP A 389 26.93 -5.99 -10.95
C ASP A 389 25.80 -5.73 -9.96
N ASN A 390 26.12 -5.47 -8.69
CA ASN A 390 25.15 -5.19 -7.64
C ASN A 390 24.32 -3.95 -7.98
N LYS A 391 23.01 -4.04 -7.73
CA LYS A 391 22.06 -2.96 -7.98
C LYS A 391 21.31 -2.60 -6.72
N LYS A 392 21.11 -1.31 -6.51
CA LYS A 392 20.40 -0.75 -5.35
C LYS A 392 19.19 0.03 -5.82
N TYR A 393 18.05 -0.17 -5.15
CA TYR A 393 16.79 0.45 -5.47
C TYR A 393 16.25 1.16 -4.25
N PHE A 394 15.95 2.45 -4.38
CA PHE A 394 15.48 3.31 -3.31
C PHE A 394 14.10 3.82 -3.62
N TYR A 395 13.25 3.78 -2.62
CA TYR A 395 11.88 4.27 -2.67
C TYR A 395 11.59 5.09 -1.43
N LYS A 396 10.51 5.83 -1.49
CA LYS A 396 9.99 6.51 -0.33
C LYS A 396 8.77 5.78 0.19
N TRP A 397 8.82 5.39 1.46
CA TRP A 397 7.65 4.93 2.18
C TRP A 397 6.91 6.13 2.76
N ASP A 398 5.65 6.34 2.37
CA ASP A 398 4.85 7.44 2.85
C ASP A 398 3.80 6.98 3.89
N GLY A 399 3.71 7.69 5.00
CA GLY A 399 2.73 7.50 6.05
C GLY A 399 2.80 6.11 6.72
N PHE A 400 1.62 5.54 6.98
CA PHE A 400 1.49 4.20 7.56
C PHE A 400 1.40 3.09 6.50
N GLY A 401 1.31 3.46 5.21
CA GLY A 401 1.23 2.55 4.07
C GLY A 401 -0.18 2.09 3.72
N LEU A 402 -1.21 2.44 4.49
CA LEU A 402 -2.60 2.08 4.18
C LEU A 402 -3.07 2.77 2.88
N ARG A 403 -2.55 3.96 2.57
CA ARG A 403 -2.86 4.69 1.34
C ARG A 403 -2.68 3.86 0.07
N TYR A 404 -1.71 2.94 0.05
CA TYR A 404 -1.43 2.11 -1.12
C TYR A 404 -2.53 1.06 -1.34
N GLU A 405 -3.05 0.45 -0.27
CA GLU A 405 -4.15 -0.50 -0.36
C GLU A 405 -5.49 0.19 -0.56
N ILE A 406 -5.74 1.33 0.11
CA ILE A 406 -6.92 2.16 -0.10
C ILE A 406 -7.01 2.56 -1.57
N GLN A 407 -5.92 3.03 -2.16
CA GLN A 407 -5.85 3.46 -3.55
C GLN A 407 -6.18 2.32 -4.52
N GLU A 408 -5.61 1.12 -4.30
CA GLU A 408 -5.93 -0.06 -5.11
C GLU A 408 -7.41 -0.47 -4.95
N PHE A 409 -7.93 -0.43 -3.72
CA PHE A 409 -9.32 -0.76 -3.42
C PHE A 409 -10.29 0.18 -4.15
N ILE A 410 -10.09 1.48 -4.03
CA ILE A 410 -10.89 2.48 -4.74
C ILE A 410 -10.76 2.31 -6.25
N SER A 411 -9.56 2.06 -6.76
CA SER A 411 -9.33 1.78 -8.19
C SER A 411 -10.08 0.52 -8.65
N CYS A 412 -10.16 -0.52 -7.82
CA CYS A 412 -10.97 -1.72 -8.12
C CYS A 412 -12.45 -1.39 -8.21
N ILE A 413 -12.99 -0.60 -7.28
CA ILE A 413 -14.40 -0.19 -7.26
C ILE A 413 -14.75 0.63 -8.51
N VAL A 414 -14.01 1.71 -8.74
CA VAL A 414 -14.27 2.65 -9.85
C VAL A 414 -14.16 1.97 -11.22
N ASN A 415 -13.18 1.06 -11.38
CA ASN A 415 -12.96 0.34 -12.64
C ASN A 415 -13.70 -1.01 -12.72
N LYS A 416 -14.56 -1.34 -11.74
CA LYS A 416 -15.31 -2.60 -11.66
C LYS A 416 -14.43 -3.85 -11.81
N ARG A 417 -13.24 -3.83 -11.17
CA ARG A 417 -12.30 -4.95 -11.17
C ARG A 417 -12.50 -5.79 -9.90
N PHE A 418 -13.10 -6.95 -10.02
CA PHE A 418 -13.42 -7.84 -8.88
C PHE A 418 -12.20 -8.46 -8.19
N SER A 419 -10.99 -8.19 -8.65
CA SER A 419 -9.76 -8.70 -8.04
C SER A 419 -8.60 -7.74 -8.28
N SER A 420 -7.80 -7.50 -7.26
CA SER A 420 -6.52 -6.82 -7.40
C SER A 420 -5.48 -7.76 -8.03
N ALA A 421 -4.69 -7.24 -8.97
CA ALA A 421 -3.53 -7.97 -9.51
C ALA A 421 -2.37 -8.03 -8.48
N ARG A 422 -2.38 -7.12 -7.50
CA ARG A 422 -1.32 -7.00 -6.48
C ARG A 422 -1.48 -8.00 -5.34
N LEU A 423 -2.71 -8.37 -4.99
CA LEU A 423 -3.04 -9.48 -4.07
C LEU A 423 -4.27 -10.18 -4.61
N ARG A 424 -4.07 -11.34 -5.22
CA ARG A 424 -5.13 -12.06 -5.91
C ARG A 424 -5.92 -12.91 -4.91
N ARG A 425 -7.22 -13.13 -5.18
CA ARG A 425 -8.11 -14.02 -4.44
C ARG A 425 -7.43 -15.34 -4.04
N LYS A 426 -6.81 -16.04 -5.00
CA LYS A 426 -6.15 -17.33 -4.73
C LYS A 426 -4.96 -17.23 -3.78
N GLU A 427 -4.29 -16.09 -3.71
CA GLU A 427 -3.17 -15.84 -2.80
C GLU A 427 -3.69 -15.66 -1.36
N SER A 428 -4.74 -14.85 -1.16
CA SER A 428 -5.42 -14.71 0.15
C SER A 428 -6.03 -16.03 0.63
N VAL A 429 -6.68 -16.80 -0.26
CA VAL A 429 -7.19 -18.13 0.07
C VAL A 429 -6.08 -19.08 0.51
N CYS A 430 -4.90 -19.02 -0.12
CA CYS A 430 -3.73 -19.80 0.27
C CYS A 430 -3.19 -19.36 1.65
N MET A 431 -3.20 -18.05 1.96
CA MET A 431 -2.82 -17.57 3.30
C MET A 431 -3.79 -18.08 4.36
N ALA A 432 -5.09 -18.04 4.11
CA ALA A 432 -6.10 -18.61 5.01
C ALA A 432 -5.90 -20.13 5.19
N GLN A 433 -5.53 -20.88 4.14
CA GLN A 433 -5.19 -22.30 4.25
C GLN A 433 -3.99 -22.55 5.18
N VAL A 434 -2.99 -21.67 5.16
CA VAL A 434 -1.83 -21.77 6.06
C VAL A 434 -2.24 -21.46 7.51
N MET A 435 -3.13 -20.48 7.73
CA MET A 435 -3.69 -20.20 9.05
C MET A 435 -4.49 -21.39 9.59
N GLU A 436 -5.34 -22.01 8.76
CA GLU A 436 -6.11 -23.22 9.07
C GLU A 436 -5.18 -24.37 9.47
N GLN A 437 -4.11 -24.63 8.68
CA GLN A 437 -3.11 -25.65 9.00
C GLN A 437 -2.45 -25.43 10.37
N PHE A 438 -2.16 -24.17 10.70
CA PHE A 438 -1.62 -23.79 12.03
C PHE A 438 -2.66 -24.05 13.13
N THR A 439 -3.91 -23.66 12.94
CA THR A 439 -5.03 -23.87 13.88
C THR A 439 -5.25 -25.37 14.15
N GLU A 440 -5.24 -26.18 13.09
CA GLU A 440 -5.41 -27.64 13.17
C GLU A 440 -4.16 -28.38 13.71
N ARG A 441 -3.06 -27.66 13.95
CA ARG A 441 -1.74 -28.21 14.32
C ARG A 441 -1.24 -29.32 13.37
N LYS A 442 -1.50 -29.16 12.09
CA LYS A 442 -1.06 -30.11 11.07
C LYS A 442 0.41 -29.87 10.72
N ASN A 443 1.24 -30.93 10.79
CA ASN A 443 2.70 -30.85 10.66
C ASN A 443 3.30 -29.77 11.60
N PHE A 444 2.81 -29.76 12.83
CA PHE A 444 3.12 -28.79 13.87
C PHE A 444 4.01 -29.42 14.92
N PHE A 445 5.09 -28.74 15.28
CA PHE A 445 6.08 -29.17 16.25
C PHE A 445 6.26 -28.06 17.30
N GLU A 446 5.95 -28.38 18.53
CA GLU A 446 6.20 -27.50 19.68
C GLU A 446 7.67 -27.59 20.09
N ILE A 447 8.36 -26.44 20.27
CA ILE A 447 9.79 -26.33 20.61
C ILE A 447 10.01 -25.50 21.87
#